data_0cabd136e81014b91e6566f20961a323
#
_entry.id   0cabd136e81014b91e6566f20961a323
#
_cell.length_a   1.000
_cell.length_b   1.000
_cell.length_c   1.000
_cell.angle_alpha   90.00
_cell.angle_beta   90.00
_cell.angle_gamma   90.00
#
_symmetry.space_group_name_H-M   'P 1'
#
loop_
_entity.id
_entity.type
_entity.pdbx_description
1 polymer ?
#
loop_
_entity_poly.entity_id
_entity_poly.type
_entity_poly.pdbx_seq_one_letter_code
_entity_poly.pdbx_strand_id
1 'polypeptide(L)'
;MAKIITIVNRKGGCGKTTTTKNLGYSLAKKGYKVLLVDYDPQCNTTKGLSKRNYRKTVIDMMRGTDVRRCIYKTRYDMDILPGNQFLASEEIADHVITDQMNLILRDYDFIINDTSPYFNKLTAEILFATDMAVFC
;
A
#
# COMPACT_ATOMS: atom_id res chain seq x y z
N MET A 1 -13.66 11.45 -2.11
CA MET A 1 -13.17 10.23 -1.46
C MET A 1 -12.03 9.62 -2.28
N ALA A 2 -11.08 9.04 -1.61
CA ALA A 2 -9.92 8.46 -2.27
C ALA A 2 -10.33 7.35 -3.25
N LYS A 3 -9.66 7.31 -4.40
CA LYS A 3 -9.70 6.17 -5.30
C LYS A 3 -8.58 5.20 -4.90
N ILE A 4 -8.93 3.95 -4.69
CA ILE A 4 -7.97 2.91 -4.31
C ILE A 4 -7.54 2.17 -5.58
N ILE A 5 -6.26 2.26 -5.91
CA ILE A 5 -5.65 1.66 -7.09
C ILE A 5 -4.68 0.58 -6.62
N THR A 6 -4.81 -0.63 -7.14
CA THR A 6 -3.93 -1.73 -6.79
C THR A 6 -3.12 -2.17 -8.01
N ILE A 7 -1.80 -2.20 -7.85
CA ILE A 7 -0.89 -2.66 -8.88
C ILE A 7 -0.69 -4.15 -8.67
N VAL A 8 -1.11 -4.94 -9.63
CA VAL A 8 -1.08 -6.39 -9.57
C VAL A 8 -0.09 -6.95 -10.58
N ASN A 9 0.70 -7.92 -10.14
CA ASN A 9 1.65 -8.57 -11.01
C ASN A 9 1.71 -10.06 -10.71
N ARG A 10 1.56 -10.89 -11.74
CA ARG A 10 1.68 -12.33 -11.65
C ARG A 10 3.13 -12.82 -11.76
N LYS A 11 4.01 -11.99 -12.32
CA LYS A 11 5.43 -12.35 -12.53
C LYS A 11 6.29 -11.39 -11.74
N GLY A 12 7.23 -11.91 -10.97
CA GLY A 12 8.24 -11.09 -10.32
C GLY A 12 9.08 -10.34 -11.38
N GLY A 13 9.52 -9.14 -11.05
CA GLY A 13 10.47 -8.39 -11.88
C GLY A 13 9.90 -7.64 -13.07
N CYS A 14 8.59 -7.44 -13.17
CA CYS A 14 7.98 -6.68 -14.30
C CYS A 14 7.91 -5.17 -14.08
N GLY A 15 8.58 -4.64 -13.04
CA GLY A 15 8.56 -3.19 -12.78
C GLY A 15 7.37 -2.71 -11.96
N LYS A 16 6.69 -3.60 -11.25
CA LYS A 16 5.53 -3.25 -10.43
C LYS A 16 5.85 -2.16 -9.40
N THR A 17 6.95 -2.28 -8.69
CA THR A 17 7.38 -1.29 -7.69
C THR A 17 7.70 0.04 -8.34
N THR A 18 8.38 0.03 -9.49
CA THR A 18 8.67 1.24 -10.27
C THR A 18 7.38 1.92 -10.71
N THR A 19 6.41 1.14 -11.22
CA THR A 19 5.10 1.66 -11.62
C THR A 19 4.38 2.31 -10.44
N THR A 20 4.37 1.65 -9.29
CA THR A 20 3.74 2.16 -8.07
C THR A 20 4.33 3.51 -7.66
N LYS A 21 5.66 3.60 -7.58
CA LYS A 21 6.33 4.85 -7.18
C LYS A 21 6.12 5.97 -8.19
N ASN A 22 6.26 5.66 -9.47
CA ASN A 22 6.13 6.67 -10.53
C ASN A 22 4.71 7.21 -10.63
N LEU A 23 3.71 6.34 -10.52
CA LEU A 23 2.32 6.76 -10.52
C LEU A 23 2.04 7.69 -9.32
N GLY A 24 2.45 7.28 -8.14
CA GLY A 24 2.27 8.08 -6.92
C GLY A 24 2.96 9.43 -7.03
N TYR A 25 4.20 9.44 -7.48
CA TYR A 25 4.96 10.67 -7.65
C TYR A 25 4.32 11.62 -8.65
N SER A 26 3.86 11.09 -9.80
CA SER A 26 3.19 11.90 -10.82
C SER A 26 1.92 12.56 -10.30
N LEU A 27 1.13 11.81 -9.53
CA LEU A 27 -0.11 12.33 -8.95
C LEU A 27 0.18 13.37 -7.87
N ALA A 28 1.18 13.12 -7.02
CA ALA A 28 1.57 14.06 -5.98
C ALA A 28 2.07 15.38 -6.58
N LYS A 29 2.83 15.33 -7.68
CA LYS A 29 3.29 16.53 -8.38
C LYS A 29 2.15 17.37 -8.95
N LYS A 30 1.03 16.76 -9.25
CA LYS A 30 -0.18 17.47 -9.72
C LYS A 30 -1.00 18.05 -8.57
N GLY A 31 -0.54 17.87 -7.33
CA GLY A 31 -1.20 18.43 -6.15
C GLY A 31 -2.18 17.49 -5.47
N TYR A 32 -2.29 16.24 -5.92
CA TYR A 32 -3.14 15.25 -5.26
C TYR A 32 -2.50 14.72 -3.97
N LYS A 33 -3.32 14.41 -3.00
CA LYS A 33 -2.89 13.74 -1.76
C LYS A 33 -2.83 12.24 -2.01
N VAL A 34 -1.63 11.67 -1.90
CA VAL A 34 -1.35 10.28 -2.27
C VAL A 34 -0.79 9.51 -1.08
N LEU A 35 -1.34 8.31 -0.86
CA LEU A 35 -0.80 7.32 0.06
C LEU A 35 -0.34 6.11 -0.74
N LEU A 36 0.90 5.67 -0.53
CA LEU A 36 1.38 4.38 -1.01
C LEU A 36 1.30 3.36 0.11
N VAL A 37 0.77 2.17 -0.19
CA VAL A 37 0.69 1.06 0.77
C VAL A 37 1.51 -0.10 0.23
N ASP A 38 2.46 -0.56 1.02
CA ASP A 38 3.36 -1.65 0.62
C ASP A 38 2.89 -2.97 1.24
N TYR A 39 2.21 -3.79 0.43
CA TYR A 39 1.75 -5.12 0.83
C TYR A 39 2.66 -6.23 0.32
N ASP A 40 3.85 -5.90 -0.19
CA ASP A 40 4.80 -6.89 -0.66
C ASP A 40 5.83 -7.21 0.44
N PRO A 41 6.01 -8.49 0.86
CA PRO A 41 7.01 -8.85 1.85
C PRO A 41 8.44 -8.45 1.48
N GLN A 42 8.72 -8.25 0.20
CA GLN A 42 10.03 -7.76 -0.25
C GLN A 42 10.27 -6.29 0.12
N CYS A 43 9.22 -5.54 0.43
CA CYS A 43 9.29 -4.15 0.88
C CYS A 43 10.00 -3.21 -0.09
N ASN A 44 9.95 -3.48 -1.39
CA ASN A 44 10.71 -2.69 -2.38
C ASN A 44 10.20 -1.24 -2.48
N THR A 45 8.90 -1.02 -2.40
CA THR A 45 8.34 0.34 -2.39
C THR A 45 8.79 1.10 -1.16
N THR A 46 8.74 0.48 0.01
CA THR A 46 9.20 1.10 1.26
C THR A 46 10.68 1.46 1.20
N LYS A 47 11.52 0.50 0.81
CA LYS A 47 12.98 0.71 0.72
C LYS A 47 13.35 1.75 -0.32
N GLY A 48 12.58 1.83 -1.40
CA GLY A 48 12.83 2.80 -2.47
C GLY A 48 12.51 4.23 -2.09
N LEU A 49 11.64 4.45 -1.10
CA LEU A 49 11.27 5.78 -0.65
C LEU A 49 12.10 6.27 0.53
N SER A 50 12.60 5.37 1.36
CA SER A 50 13.38 5.73 2.53
C SER A 50 14.17 4.54 3.05
N LYS A 51 15.36 4.80 3.60
CA LYS A 51 16.15 3.80 4.33
C LYS A 51 15.79 3.76 5.81
N ARG A 52 14.77 4.51 6.21
CA ARG A 52 14.32 4.60 7.58
C ARG A 52 13.68 3.29 8.03
N ASN A 53 13.94 2.89 9.28
CA ASN A 53 13.19 1.81 9.91
C ASN A 53 11.91 2.37 10.52
N TYR A 54 10.77 1.81 10.13
CA TYR A 54 9.48 2.26 10.61
C TYR A 54 9.03 1.41 11.79
N ARG A 55 8.58 2.10 12.84
CA ARG A 55 8.13 1.44 14.07
C ARG A 55 6.84 0.68 13.86
N LYS A 56 5.90 1.28 13.13
CA LYS A 56 4.62 0.65 12.80
C LYS A 56 4.55 0.42 11.30
N THR A 57 3.98 -0.71 10.91
CA THR A 57 3.93 -1.14 9.53
C THR A 57 2.54 -1.64 9.16
N VAL A 58 2.39 -2.12 7.95
CA VAL A 58 1.16 -2.73 7.46
C VAL A 58 0.68 -3.89 8.35
N ILE A 59 1.59 -4.60 9.03
CA ILE A 59 1.21 -5.67 9.96
C ILE A 59 0.47 -5.11 11.17
N ASP A 60 0.92 -4.01 11.73
CA ASP A 60 0.23 -3.36 12.86
C ASP A 60 -1.18 -2.95 12.47
N MET A 61 -1.34 -2.39 11.29
CA MET A 61 -2.65 -2.04 10.75
C MET A 61 -3.54 -3.27 10.60
N MET A 62 -3.00 -4.38 10.07
CA MET A 62 -3.74 -5.62 9.91
C MET A 62 -4.14 -6.26 11.25
N ARG A 63 -3.39 -5.99 12.31
CA ARG A 63 -3.68 -6.46 13.67
C ARG A 63 -4.63 -5.55 14.43
N GLY A 64 -5.13 -4.48 13.82
CA GLY A 64 -6.13 -3.61 14.39
C GLY A 64 -5.64 -2.27 14.91
N THR A 65 -4.34 -1.97 14.82
CA THR A 65 -3.86 -0.61 15.09
C THR A 65 -4.48 0.33 14.05
N ASP A 66 -5.05 1.42 14.51
CA ASP A 66 -5.64 2.42 13.61
C ASP A 66 -4.65 2.77 12.49
N VAL A 67 -5.08 2.64 11.25
CA VAL A 67 -4.22 2.85 10.08
C VAL A 67 -3.53 4.22 10.10
N ARG A 68 -4.20 5.24 10.64
CA ARG A 68 -3.63 6.59 10.72
C ARG A 68 -2.36 6.66 11.56
N ARG A 69 -2.17 5.72 12.48
CA ARG A 69 -0.96 5.62 13.31
C ARG A 69 0.17 4.87 12.63
N CYS A 70 -0.09 4.27 11.48
CA CYS A 70 0.88 3.48 10.73
C CYS A 70 1.36 4.20 9.46
N ILE A 71 0.94 5.45 9.25
CA ILE A 71 1.26 6.24 8.06
C ILE A 71 2.34 7.26 8.38
N TYR A 72 3.30 7.41 7.47
CA TYR A 72 4.43 8.33 7.61
C TYR A 72 4.57 9.20 6.38
N LYS A 73 5.07 10.41 6.57
CA LYS A 73 5.38 11.32 5.47
C LYS A 73 6.70 10.92 4.82
N THR A 74 6.77 11.07 3.50
CA THR A 74 8.02 10.92 2.76
C THR A 74 8.50 12.29 2.24
N ARG A 75 9.72 12.34 1.72
CA ARG A 75 10.27 13.56 1.10
C ARG A 75 9.72 13.84 -0.31
N TYR A 76 8.83 12.98 -0.82
CA TYR A 76 8.31 13.08 -2.19
C TYR A 76 6.87 13.60 -2.24
N ASP A 77 6.41 14.29 -1.19
CA ASP A 77 5.04 14.80 -1.06
C ASP A 77 3.98 13.70 -1.12
N MET A 78 4.39 12.49 -0.77
CA MET A 78 3.50 11.34 -0.62
C MET A 78 3.63 10.78 0.78
N ASP A 79 2.57 10.14 1.26
CA ASP A 79 2.61 9.38 2.50
C ASP A 79 2.83 7.90 2.19
N ILE A 80 3.37 7.17 3.18
CA ILE A 80 3.65 5.74 3.06
C ILE A 80 3.07 4.98 4.26
N LEU A 81 2.37 3.89 3.98
CA LEU A 81 2.11 2.83 4.94
C LEU A 81 3.13 1.73 4.64
N PRO A 82 4.18 1.62 5.48
CA PRO A 82 5.34 0.81 5.11
C PRO A 82 5.08 -0.68 5.20
N GLY A 83 5.79 -1.43 4.36
CA GLY A 83 5.74 -2.88 4.34
C GLY A 83 6.49 -3.52 5.49
N ASN A 84 6.38 -4.85 5.56
CA ASN A 84 7.04 -5.64 6.58
C ASN A 84 7.41 -7.00 5.98
N GLN A 85 8.66 -7.42 6.16
CA GLN A 85 9.16 -8.67 5.59
C GLN A 85 8.44 -9.92 6.13
N PHE A 86 7.80 -9.82 7.29
CA PHE A 86 7.06 -10.94 7.90
C PHE A 86 5.60 -11.03 7.45
N LEU A 87 5.21 -10.20 6.48
CA LEU A 87 3.83 -10.14 6.00
C LEU A 87 3.35 -11.48 5.42
N ALA A 88 4.25 -12.26 4.81
CA ALA A 88 3.91 -13.55 4.21
C ALA A 88 3.40 -14.58 5.23
N SER A 89 3.80 -14.47 6.49
CA SER A 89 3.38 -15.38 7.56
C SER A 89 2.26 -14.81 8.44
N GLU A 90 1.76 -13.62 8.12
CA GLU A 90 0.73 -12.98 8.91
C GLU A 90 -0.66 -13.51 8.54
N GLU A 91 -1.46 -13.84 9.55
CA GLU A 91 -2.87 -14.13 9.33
C GLU A 91 -3.66 -12.84 9.21
N ILE A 92 -4.67 -12.85 8.34
CA ILE A 92 -5.48 -11.68 8.09
C ILE A 92 -6.93 -11.97 8.46
N ALA A 93 -7.53 -11.07 9.27
CA ALA A 93 -8.94 -11.13 9.59
C ALA A 93 -9.78 -10.67 8.38
N ASP A 94 -10.97 -11.23 8.24
CA ASP A 94 -11.87 -10.84 7.16
C ASP A 94 -12.22 -9.35 7.26
N HIS A 95 -12.21 -8.68 6.11
CA HIS A 95 -12.60 -7.27 5.96
C HIS A 95 -11.71 -6.25 6.67
N VAL A 96 -10.58 -6.67 7.27
CA VAL A 96 -9.72 -5.71 7.99
C VAL A 96 -9.18 -4.63 7.07
N ILE A 97 -8.78 -4.98 5.85
CA ILE A 97 -8.26 -3.99 4.88
C ILE A 97 -9.34 -2.96 4.55
N THR A 98 -10.54 -3.43 4.21
CA THR A 98 -11.66 -2.53 3.87
C THR A 98 -12.01 -1.61 5.05
N ASP A 99 -12.09 -2.17 6.25
CA ASP A 99 -12.45 -1.38 7.44
C ASP A 99 -11.40 -0.31 7.74
N GLN A 100 -10.13 -0.66 7.66
CA GLN A 100 -9.05 0.29 7.90
C GLN A 100 -8.98 1.37 6.81
N MET A 101 -9.14 0.99 5.54
CA MET A 101 -9.13 1.97 4.45
C MET A 101 -10.30 2.94 4.53
N ASN A 102 -11.47 2.48 4.99
CA ASN A 102 -12.63 3.36 5.18
C ASN A 102 -12.36 4.50 6.15
N LEU A 103 -11.42 4.33 7.09
CA LEU A 103 -11.07 5.38 8.04
C LEU A 103 -10.34 6.56 7.40
N ILE A 104 -9.73 6.36 6.24
CA ILE A 104 -8.85 7.37 5.60
C ILE A 104 -9.29 7.78 4.19
N LEU A 105 -10.44 7.32 3.71
CA LEU A 105 -10.89 7.64 2.36
C LEU A 105 -11.05 9.14 2.11
N ARG A 106 -11.29 9.93 3.15
CA ARG A 106 -11.44 11.39 3.03
C ARG A 106 -10.13 12.15 3.14
N ASP A 107 -9.07 11.46 3.57
CA ASP A 107 -7.77 12.10 3.82
C ASP A 107 -6.88 12.11 2.58
N TYR A 108 -7.22 11.31 1.55
CA TYR A 108 -6.42 11.15 0.34
C TYR A 108 -7.27 11.25 -0.91
N ASP A 109 -6.64 11.65 -2.00
CA ASP A 109 -7.23 11.58 -3.34
C ASP A 109 -7.00 10.21 -3.97
N PHE A 110 -5.82 9.61 -3.70
CA PHE A 110 -5.44 8.29 -4.22
C PHE A 110 -4.73 7.49 -3.14
N ILE A 111 -5.10 6.20 -3.06
CA ILE A 111 -4.39 5.21 -2.27
C ILE A 111 -3.90 4.16 -3.26
N ILE A 112 -2.59 3.96 -3.34
CA ILE A 112 -1.98 3.06 -4.32
C ILE A 112 -1.34 1.89 -3.57
N ASN A 113 -1.83 0.69 -3.84
CA ASN A 113 -1.35 -0.53 -3.20
C ASN A 113 -0.36 -1.25 -4.09
N ASP A 114 0.80 -1.60 -3.53
CA ASP A 114 1.80 -2.47 -4.15
C ASP A 114 1.66 -3.86 -3.54
N THR A 115 1.31 -4.85 -4.34
CA THR A 115 1.03 -6.21 -3.86
C THR A 115 2.13 -7.18 -4.21
N SER A 116 2.15 -8.32 -3.48
CA SER A 116 3.00 -9.46 -3.82
C SER A 116 2.55 -10.09 -5.14
N PRO A 117 3.47 -10.72 -5.92
CA PRO A 117 3.09 -11.45 -7.12
C PRO A 117 2.27 -12.71 -6.84
N TYR A 118 2.16 -13.11 -5.58
CA TYR A 118 1.39 -14.30 -5.19
C TYR A 118 -0.06 -13.96 -4.90
N PHE A 119 -0.98 -14.76 -5.44
CA PHE A 119 -2.39 -14.59 -5.16
C PHE A 119 -2.74 -15.43 -3.91
N ASN A 120 -3.11 -14.75 -2.83
CA ASN A 120 -3.48 -15.36 -1.56
C ASN A 120 -4.65 -14.61 -0.92
N LYS A 121 -5.00 -14.95 0.32
CA LYS A 121 -6.10 -14.29 1.04
C LYS A 121 -5.88 -12.78 1.15
N LEU A 122 -4.66 -12.36 1.46
CA LEU A 122 -4.33 -10.93 1.56
C LEU A 122 -4.60 -10.21 0.24
N THR A 123 -4.16 -10.78 -0.88
CA THR A 123 -4.41 -10.18 -2.20
C THR A 123 -5.91 -10.08 -2.48
N ALA A 124 -6.67 -11.11 -2.15
CA ALA A 124 -8.12 -11.10 -2.32
C ALA A 124 -8.78 -9.99 -1.49
N GLU A 125 -8.38 -9.82 -0.24
CA GLU A 125 -8.90 -8.76 0.62
C GLU A 125 -8.52 -7.36 0.10
N ILE A 126 -7.31 -7.20 -0.41
CA ILE A 126 -6.87 -5.94 -1.01
C ILE A 126 -7.71 -5.63 -2.25
N LEU A 127 -7.91 -6.61 -3.13
CA LEU A 127 -8.70 -6.41 -4.34
C LEU A 127 -10.17 -6.12 -4.04
N PHE A 128 -10.70 -6.71 -2.99
CA PHE A 128 -12.06 -6.42 -2.56
C PHE A 128 -12.25 -4.94 -2.19
N ALA A 129 -11.22 -4.32 -1.63
CA ALA A 129 -11.24 -2.90 -1.26
C ALA A 129 -10.80 -1.96 -2.40
N THR A 130 -10.55 -2.50 -3.60
CA THR A 130 -9.92 -1.77 -4.70
C THR A 130 -10.97 -1.23 -5.67
N ASP A 131 -10.78 0.02 -6.11
CA ASP A 131 -11.60 0.65 -7.16
C ASP A 131 -11.07 0.33 -8.55
N MET A 132 -9.75 0.24 -8.71
CA MET A 132 -9.13 -0.02 -10.01
C MET A 132 -7.90 -0.90 -9.81
N ALA A 133 -7.85 -2.02 -10.53
CA ALA A 133 -6.68 -2.89 -10.57
C ALA A 133 -5.90 -2.63 -11.87
N VAL A 134 -4.58 -2.44 -11.72
CA VAL A 134 -3.66 -2.26 -12.85
C VAL A 134 -2.76 -3.47 -12.91
N PHE A 135 -2.79 -4.17 -14.03
CA PHE A 135 -1.96 -5.37 -14.26
C PHE A 135 -0.73 -4.99 -15.08
N CYS A 136 0.42 -5.44 -14.61
CA CYS A 136 1.64 -5.29 -15.42
C CYS A 136 2.24 -6.61 -15.82
#